data_6d8b08a6162109c933b6141bc0dc7b3d
#
_entry.id   6d8b08a6162109c933b6141bc0dc7b3d
#
_cell.length_a   1.000
_cell.length_b   1.000
_cell.length_c   1.000
_cell.angle_alpha   90.00
_cell.angle_beta   90.00
_cell.angle_gamma   90.00
#
_symmetry.space_group_name_H-M   'P 1'
#
loop_
_entity.id
_entity.type
_entity.pdbx_description
1 polymer ?
#
loop_
_entity_poly.entity_id
_entity_poly.type
_entity_poly.pdbx_seq_one_letter_code
_entity_poly.pdbx_strand_id
1 'polypeptide(L)'
;MNMHVKLLLSSLLTITISACGGGGGGGGSEPPTYPEPPADTTPPVITLVGASSLSLEIGDTYEELGATATDDTDGDISSDIVIDSSAVDESSLGDYSVTYNVSDSAGNQAEEKTRIVSVVETASPVDTTPPVITLKGDNPQTINVNTAYAEAGATAEDDVDGDISDSIVIDTSNLKTDAVGSYDISYNVSDSAGNQAATVVRVVSVIDPAASATKISVLTSIVDTIVVPNYKTLSESAEDFAGIDGPLSTYCDSIGTSSENEMHLAAQEAWLTLMRHVQKAELGNFGPGAKNNQALRNNINFHFDDQQLSTCATDVAVVRANDDSSYDVSVTTGNQRSIAATEYLLFNDDLNHTCASNVSSVSAWNELPDLDRKQQRCHLNKLIASDVAANANQIHTDWSSYRDGFLDPGEIGTNFELMTDALFYFEKISKSTKLNGPLGVDGLCPEDNLTCPELLESPFSETTLHNVKTNAEQLLEIFDAGLDDLADETSGNDWSATFKTLISDVINEINVMVAADGYVSLKHFVDQIDTSNDETACANAFNNPDVASEFPACNLAGMMKRITDDLKIEFVTYLGVDLPESTGGDTD
;
A
#
# COMPACT_ATOMS: atom_id res chain seq x y z
N MET A 1 -20.66 7.25 -21.82
CA MET A 1 -21.09 6.55 -23.05
C MET A 1 -21.81 5.28 -22.60
N ASN A 2 -23.11 5.35 -22.43
CA ASN A 2 -24.00 4.21 -22.43
C ASN A 2 -25.44 4.73 -22.47
N MET A 3 -26.02 4.48 -23.59
CA MET A 3 -27.33 4.89 -24.05
C MET A 3 -28.35 3.80 -23.64
N HIS A 4 -29.38 4.16 -22.91
CA HIS A 4 -30.54 3.26 -22.71
C HIS A 4 -31.77 3.84 -23.39
N VAL A 5 -32.14 3.18 -24.46
CA VAL A 5 -33.39 3.32 -25.22
C VAL A 5 -34.52 2.72 -24.39
N LYS A 6 -35.61 3.46 -24.16
CA LYS A 6 -36.91 2.93 -23.70
C LYS A 6 -37.91 2.99 -24.83
N LEU A 7 -38.42 1.83 -25.17
CA LEU A 7 -39.50 1.57 -26.12
C LEU A 7 -40.84 1.95 -25.48
N LEU A 8 -41.64 2.73 -26.21
CA LEU A 8 -43.07 2.98 -25.95
C LEU A 8 -43.92 2.00 -26.77
N LEU A 9 -44.80 1.29 -26.12
CA LEU A 9 -45.91 0.54 -26.76
C LEU A 9 -47.21 1.32 -26.60
N SER A 10 -47.79 1.77 -27.71
CA SER A 10 -49.16 2.30 -27.79
C SER A 10 -50.12 1.18 -28.20
N SER A 11 -51.20 0.99 -27.46
CA SER A 11 -52.34 0.15 -27.88
C SER A 11 -53.53 1.03 -28.18
N LEU A 12 -53.92 1.05 -29.45
CA LEU A 12 -55.18 1.58 -29.97
C LEU A 12 -56.32 0.58 -29.68
N LEU A 13 -57.44 1.07 -29.12
CA LEU A 13 -58.70 0.31 -29.07
C LEU A 13 -59.78 1.11 -29.79
N THR A 14 -60.20 0.66 -30.93
CA THR A 14 -61.33 1.17 -31.72
C THR A 14 -62.63 0.46 -31.34
N ILE A 15 -63.67 1.22 -31.00
CA ILE A 15 -65.03 0.71 -30.85
C ILE A 15 -65.92 1.35 -31.88
N THR A 16 -66.46 0.54 -32.77
CA THR A 16 -67.50 0.87 -33.77
C THR A 16 -68.88 0.78 -33.15
N ILE A 17 -69.73 1.79 -33.37
CA ILE A 17 -71.16 1.76 -33.05
C ILE A 17 -71.94 1.73 -34.35
N SER A 18 -72.79 0.73 -34.48
CA SER A 18 -73.70 0.47 -35.58
C SER A 18 -75.04 1.12 -35.31
N ALA A 19 -75.58 1.78 -36.29
CA ALA A 19 -76.90 2.40 -36.28
C ALA A 19 -77.99 1.39 -36.68
N CYS A 20 -79.19 1.49 -36.12
CA CYS A 20 -80.38 0.97 -36.74
C CYS A 20 -81.56 1.87 -36.50
N GLY A 21 -82.28 2.18 -37.56
CA GLY A 21 -83.41 3.11 -37.59
C GLY A 21 -84.80 2.40 -37.61
N GLY A 22 -85.80 3.22 -37.71
CA GLY A 22 -87.26 2.91 -38.06
C GLY A 22 -88.17 3.68 -37.13
N GLY A 23 -89.00 4.46 -37.52
CA GLY A 23 -90.02 4.67 -38.44
C GLY A 23 -91.39 4.84 -37.79
N GLY A 24 -91.99 5.99 -37.98
CA GLY A 24 -93.46 6.08 -38.25
C GLY A 24 -94.45 6.46 -37.16
N GLY A 25 -95.16 7.52 -37.42
CA GLY A 25 -96.60 7.57 -37.19
C GLY A 25 -97.19 8.65 -36.23
N GLY A 26 -97.83 9.63 -36.83
CA GLY A 26 -98.46 10.81 -36.37
C GLY A 26 -99.57 10.73 -35.30
N GLY A 27 -99.91 11.89 -34.81
CA GLY A 27 -101.12 12.13 -33.99
C GLY A 27 -100.97 13.44 -33.20
N GLY A 28 -101.60 14.51 -33.64
CA GLY A 28 -101.60 15.80 -32.99
C GLY A 28 -102.34 15.85 -31.65
N SER A 29 -101.78 16.61 -30.77
CA SER A 29 -102.55 17.25 -29.70
C SER A 29 -101.66 18.35 -29.13
N GLU A 30 -102.22 19.51 -28.85
CA GLU A 30 -101.60 20.75 -28.36
C GLU A 30 -100.69 20.45 -27.16
N PRO A 31 -99.59 21.19 -27.09
CA PRO A 31 -98.67 21.02 -25.96
C PRO A 31 -99.22 21.73 -24.70
N PRO A 32 -99.04 21.11 -23.53
CA PRO A 32 -99.23 21.80 -22.27
C PRO A 32 -98.06 22.79 -22.11
N THR A 33 -98.41 24.00 -21.74
CA THR A 33 -97.43 25.07 -21.29
C THR A 33 -96.77 24.56 -20.05
N TYR A 34 -95.49 24.16 -20.19
CA TYR A 34 -94.57 24.00 -19.05
C TYR A 34 -94.09 25.36 -18.55
N PRO A 35 -94.05 25.62 -17.23
CA PRO A 35 -93.41 26.81 -16.72
C PRO A 35 -91.95 26.87 -17.19
N GLU A 36 -91.47 27.99 -17.64
CA GLU A 36 -90.15 28.30 -17.97
C GLU A 36 -89.23 27.87 -16.77
N PRO A 37 -88.13 27.14 -16.99
CA PRO A 37 -87.21 26.83 -15.91
C PRO A 37 -86.81 28.19 -15.24
N PRO A 38 -86.57 28.17 -13.92
CA PRO A 38 -86.06 29.39 -13.27
C PRO A 38 -84.77 29.77 -13.94
N ALA A 39 -84.64 31.08 -14.23
CA ALA A 39 -83.42 31.65 -14.81
C ALA A 39 -82.23 31.25 -13.93
N ASP A 40 -81.20 30.73 -14.56
CA ASP A 40 -79.95 30.40 -13.88
C ASP A 40 -79.34 31.71 -13.32
N THR A 41 -78.91 31.66 -12.05
CA THR A 41 -78.30 32.77 -11.32
C THR A 41 -77.03 32.33 -10.60
N THR A 42 -76.56 31.13 -10.83
CA THR A 42 -75.36 30.52 -10.18
C THR A 42 -74.13 30.83 -11.04
N PRO A 43 -73.11 31.49 -10.51
CA PRO A 43 -71.87 31.70 -11.25
C PRO A 43 -71.06 30.45 -11.38
N PRO A 44 -70.36 30.22 -12.50
CA PRO A 44 -69.45 29.12 -12.67
C PRO A 44 -68.25 29.15 -11.72
N VAL A 45 -67.64 27.98 -11.47
CA VAL A 45 -66.46 27.86 -10.59
C VAL A 45 -65.21 27.48 -11.41
N ILE A 46 -64.21 28.38 -11.39
CA ILE A 46 -62.92 28.17 -12.02
C ILE A 46 -61.98 27.42 -11.05
N THR A 47 -61.27 26.39 -11.54
CA THR A 47 -60.24 25.67 -10.85
C THR A 47 -58.95 25.68 -11.70
N LEU A 48 -57.84 26.25 -11.18
CA LEU A 48 -56.57 26.26 -11.90
C LEU A 48 -55.99 24.85 -12.05
N VAL A 49 -55.49 24.55 -13.24
CA VAL A 49 -54.68 23.35 -13.45
C VAL A 49 -53.24 23.63 -12.99
N GLY A 50 -52.75 22.79 -12.06
CA GLY A 50 -51.42 23.00 -11.47
C GLY A 50 -51.34 24.03 -10.34
N ALA A 51 -50.16 24.53 -10.05
CA ALA A 51 -49.94 25.46 -8.95
C ALA A 51 -50.50 26.87 -9.27
N SER A 52 -50.95 27.57 -8.23
CA SER A 52 -51.42 28.98 -8.32
C SER A 52 -50.27 29.97 -8.36
N SER A 53 -49.02 29.52 -8.12
CA SER A 53 -47.80 30.33 -8.31
C SER A 53 -46.73 29.46 -8.97
N LEU A 54 -46.00 30.05 -9.92
CA LEU A 54 -44.89 29.42 -10.65
C LEU A 54 -43.67 30.32 -10.55
N SER A 55 -42.49 29.71 -10.45
CA SER A 55 -41.21 30.41 -10.55
C SER A 55 -40.59 30.11 -11.91
N LEU A 56 -40.12 31.13 -12.60
CA LEU A 56 -39.53 31.12 -13.92
C LEU A 56 -38.16 31.80 -13.85
N GLU A 57 -37.12 31.23 -14.39
CA GLU A 57 -35.86 31.95 -14.49
C GLU A 57 -35.94 32.98 -15.63
N ILE A 58 -35.27 34.13 -15.45
CA ILE A 58 -35.28 35.18 -16.47
C ILE A 58 -34.78 34.68 -17.82
N GLY A 59 -35.62 34.86 -18.88
CA GLY A 59 -35.34 34.35 -20.22
C GLY A 59 -35.91 32.98 -20.54
N ASP A 60 -36.46 32.27 -19.57
CA ASP A 60 -37.23 31.06 -19.82
C ASP A 60 -38.63 31.40 -20.35
N THR A 61 -39.19 30.48 -21.14
CA THR A 61 -40.53 30.69 -21.73
C THR A 61 -41.62 30.19 -20.77
N TYR A 62 -42.60 31.06 -20.53
CA TYR A 62 -43.79 30.69 -19.75
C TYR A 62 -44.72 29.79 -20.56
N GLU A 63 -45.05 28.62 -20.01
CA GLU A 63 -46.07 27.72 -20.57
C GLU A 63 -47.33 27.77 -19.69
N GLU A 64 -48.48 28.15 -20.32
CA GLU A 64 -49.76 28.23 -19.65
C GLU A 64 -50.30 26.82 -19.33
N LEU A 65 -50.60 26.56 -18.06
CA LEU A 65 -51.10 25.25 -17.57
C LEU A 65 -52.63 25.10 -17.71
N GLY A 66 -53.37 26.22 -17.95
CA GLY A 66 -54.78 26.23 -18.08
C GLY A 66 -55.59 26.17 -16.76
N ALA A 67 -56.90 26.10 -16.92
CA ALA A 67 -57.86 25.97 -15.85
C ALA A 67 -59.05 25.15 -16.35
N THR A 68 -59.88 24.67 -15.43
CA THR A 68 -61.21 24.08 -15.71
C THR A 68 -62.28 24.93 -15.10
N ALA A 69 -63.48 24.94 -15.73
CA ALA A 69 -64.66 25.62 -15.19
C ALA A 69 -65.90 24.76 -15.26
N THR A 70 -66.65 24.74 -14.18
CA THR A 70 -67.90 23.97 -14.11
C THR A 70 -69.02 24.87 -13.59
N ASP A 71 -70.18 24.65 -14.15
CA ASP A 71 -71.42 25.32 -13.77
C ASP A 71 -72.49 24.26 -13.46
N ASP A 72 -73.46 24.59 -12.62
CA ASP A 72 -74.48 23.64 -12.20
C ASP A 72 -75.57 23.40 -13.25
N THR A 73 -75.74 24.34 -14.19
CA THR A 73 -76.71 24.27 -15.29
C THR A 73 -76.04 23.93 -16.62
N ASP A 74 -74.92 24.63 -16.94
CA ASP A 74 -74.23 24.48 -18.22
C ASP A 74 -73.18 23.33 -18.22
N GLY A 75 -72.83 22.80 -17.03
CA GLY A 75 -71.89 21.69 -16.88
C GLY A 75 -70.43 22.15 -17.05
N ASP A 76 -69.63 21.41 -17.84
CA ASP A 76 -68.23 21.77 -18.12
C ASP A 76 -68.14 22.82 -19.22
N ILE A 77 -67.75 24.03 -18.83
CA ILE A 77 -67.54 25.21 -19.70
C ILE A 77 -66.07 25.63 -19.73
N SER A 78 -65.16 24.68 -19.49
CA SER A 78 -63.69 24.93 -19.46
C SER A 78 -63.18 25.54 -20.76
N SER A 79 -63.80 25.21 -21.90
CA SER A 79 -63.43 25.75 -23.22
C SER A 79 -63.69 27.27 -23.39
N ASP A 80 -64.57 27.82 -22.54
CA ASP A 80 -65.00 29.23 -22.61
C ASP A 80 -64.18 30.13 -21.66
N ILE A 81 -63.21 29.55 -20.94
CA ILE A 81 -62.33 30.33 -20.07
C ILE A 81 -61.47 31.28 -20.94
N VAL A 82 -61.55 32.56 -20.61
CA VAL A 82 -60.66 33.56 -21.15
C VAL A 82 -59.43 33.69 -20.23
N ILE A 83 -58.29 33.34 -20.78
CA ILE A 83 -57.00 33.43 -20.09
C ILE A 83 -56.26 34.64 -20.62
N ASP A 84 -55.85 35.53 -19.73
CA ASP A 84 -55.01 36.67 -20.08
C ASP A 84 -53.65 36.55 -19.40
N SER A 85 -52.65 36.16 -20.18
CA SER A 85 -51.25 36.06 -19.80
C SER A 85 -50.38 37.20 -20.37
N SER A 86 -51.03 38.21 -20.99
CA SER A 86 -50.33 39.31 -21.69
C SER A 86 -49.45 40.17 -20.77
N ALA A 87 -49.66 40.10 -19.47
CA ALA A 87 -48.86 40.82 -18.49
C ALA A 87 -47.53 40.14 -18.18
N VAL A 88 -47.32 38.85 -18.55
CA VAL A 88 -46.09 38.11 -18.26
C VAL A 88 -44.96 38.64 -19.14
N ASP A 89 -43.92 39.19 -18.52
CA ASP A 89 -42.69 39.63 -19.18
C ASP A 89 -41.53 38.73 -18.70
N GLU A 90 -41.19 37.74 -19.51
CA GLU A 90 -40.15 36.73 -19.25
C GLU A 90 -38.73 37.33 -19.22
N SER A 91 -38.61 38.58 -19.70
CA SER A 91 -37.30 39.26 -19.79
C SER A 91 -37.03 40.22 -18.62
N SER A 92 -37.97 40.40 -17.72
CA SER A 92 -37.88 41.33 -16.59
C SER A 92 -38.22 40.63 -15.28
N LEU A 93 -37.40 40.86 -14.25
CA LEU A 93 -37.65 40.32 -12.90
C LEU A 93 -38.95 40.91 -12.31
N GLY A 94 -39.75 40.06 -11.70
CA GLY A 94 -40.98 40.52 -11.03
C GLY A 94 -42.06 39.43 -10.95
N ASP A 95 -43.18 39.80 -10.31
CA ASP A 95 -44.36 38.94 -10.21
C ASP A 95 -45.40 39.41 -11.23
N TYR A 96 -45.79 38.50 -12.08
CA TYR A 96 -46.78 38.75 -13.15
C TYR A 96 -48.04 37.94 -12.87
N SER A 97 -49.19 38.54 -13.14
CA SER A 97 -50.48 37.92 -12.92
C SER A 97 -51.08 37.41 -14.24
N VAL A 98 -51.44 36.16 -14.28
CA VAL A 98 -52.26 35.55 -15.34
C VAL A 98 -53.68 35.44 -14.78
N THR A 99 -54.67 35.97 -15.48
CA THR A 99 -56.07 35.97 -15.03
C THR A 99 -56.92 35.00 -15.83
N TYR A 100 -57.89 34.42 -15.16
CA TYR A 100 -58.85 33.42 -15.71
C TYR A 100 -60.26 33.88 -15.41
N ASN A 101 -61.06 34.09 -16.47
CA ASN A 101 -62.40 34.56 -16.39
C ASN A 101 -63.34 33.68 -17.27
N VAL A 102 -64.52 33.42 -16.83
CA VAL A 102 -65.56 32.75 -17.62
C VAL A 102 -66.95 33.21 -17.17
N SER A 103 -67.88 33.21 -18.10
CA SER A 103 -69.33 33.40 -17.82
C SER A 103 -70.11 32.22 -18.37
N ASP A 104 -71.19 31.83 -17.70
CA ASP A 104 -72.15 30.84 -18.19
C ASP A 104 -73.02 31.39 -19.33
N SER A 105 -73.92 30.56 -19.88
CA SER A 105 -74.83 30.99 -20.95
C SER A 105 -75.92 31.96 -20.49
N ALA A 106 -76.17 32.05 -19.16
CA ALA A 106 -77.09 32.99 -18.57
C ALA A 106 -76.44 34.35 -18.29
N GLY A 107 -75.09 34.48 -18.40
CA GLY A 107 -74.33 35.70 -18.18
C GLY A 107 -73.83 35.91 -16.75
N ASN A 108 -73.94 34.90 -15.87
CA ASN A 108 -73.33 34.95 -14.54
C ASN A 108 -71.83 34.80 -14.66
N GLN A 109 -71.04 35.71 -14.06
CA GLN A 109 -69.59 35.70 -14.12
C GLN A 109 -68.99 34.87 -12.95
N ALA A 110 -68.04 34.01 -13.26
CA ALA A 110 -67.22 33.36 -12.25
C ALA A 110 -66.39 34.39 -11.44
N GLU A 111 -66.03 33.98 -10.23
CA GLU A 111 -64.97 34.70 -9.50
C GLU A 111 -63.63 34.54 -10.25
N GLU A 112 -63.02 35.66 -10.66
CA GLU A 112 -61.73 35.66 -11.33
C GLU A 112 -60.69 34.88 -10.53
N LYS A 113 -59.97 33.94 -11.17
CA LYS A 113 -58.78 33.29 -10.61
C LYS A 113 -57.54 33.88 -11.19
N THR A 114 -56.50 33.91 -10.36
CA THR A 114 -55.20 34.45 -10.74
C THR A 114 -54.11 33.45 -10.45
N ARG A 115 -53.18 33.31 -11.39
CA ARG A 115 -51.91 32.61 -11.21
C ARG A 115 -50.81 33.65 -11.18
N ILE A 116 -49.86 33.52 -10.23
CA ILE A 116 -48.69 34.36 -10.15
C ILE A 116 -47.52 33.65 -10.84
N VAL A 117 -46.85 34.36 -11.74
CA VAL A 117 -45.61 33.94 -12.38
C VAL A 117 -44.49 34.84 -11.88
N SER A 118 -43.62 34.30 -11.04
CA SER A 118 -42.48 35.04 -10.47
C SER A 118 -41.25 34.81 -11.34
N VAL A 119 -40.81 35.81 -12.10
CA VAL A 119 -39.57 35.77 -12.86
C VAL A 119 -38.43 36.15 -11.92
N VAL A 120 -37.51 35.20 -11.70
CA VAL A 120 -36.39 35.34 -10.77
C VAL A 120 -35.05 35.29 -11.52
N GLU A 121 -33.99 35.77 -10.88
CA GLU A 121 -32.65 35.64 -11.44
C GLU A 121 -32.24 34.17 -11.57
N THR A 122 -31.52 33.82 -12.64
CA THR A 122 -30.85 32.52 -12.77
C THR A 122 -29.85 32.40 -11.62
N ALA A 123 -29.95 31.34 -10.83
CA ALA A 123 -29.01 31.08 -9.74
C ALA A 123 -27.59 30.94 -10.33
N SER A 124 -26.70 31.85 -9.96
CA SER A 124 -25.27 31.71 -10.31
C SER A 124 -24.75 30.38 -9.73
N PRO A 125 -24.05 29.56 -10.50
CA PRO A 125 -23.46 28.33 -9.96
C PRO A 125 -22.57 28.69 -8.76
N VAL A 126 -22.81 28.02 -7.63
CA VAL A 126 -21.98 28.18 -6.44
C VAL A 126 -20.63 27.54 -6.77
N ASP A 127 -19.57 28.30 -6.62
CA ASP A 127 -18.22 27.75 -6.71
C ASP A 127 -17.98 26.74 -5.58
N THR A 128 -17.51 25.53 -5.95
CA THR A 128 -17.20 24.41 -5.04
C THR A 128 -15.83 23.84 -5.28
N THR A 129 -15.04 24.44 -6.18
CA THR A 129 -13.71 23.96 -6.57
C THR A 129 -12.66 24.61 -5.66
N PRO A 130 -11.83 23.81 -4.95
CA PRO A 130 -10.75 24.37 -4.15
C PRO A 130 -9.59 24.86 -5.03
N PRO A 131 -8.91 25.95 -4.64
CA PRO A 131 -7.72 26.41 -5.33
C PRO A 131 -6.54 25.43 -5.25
N VAL A 132 -5.62 25.52 -6.21
CA VAL A 132 -4.42 24.66 -6.31
C VAL A 132 -3.16 25.48 -6.01
N ILE A 133 -2.41 25.07 -4.97
CA ILE A 133 -1.12 25.68 -4.59
C ILE A 133 0.03 24.98 -5.30
N THR A 134 0.96 25.77 -5.87
CA THR A 134 2.20 25.28 -6.48
C THR A 134 3.41 26.00 -5.86
N LEU A 135 4.35 25.26 -5.27
CA LEU A 135 5.58 25.82 -4.68
C LEU A 135 6.50 26.39 -5.74
N LYS A 136 7.16 27.51 -5.42
CA LYS A 136 8.29 28.06 -6.20
C LYS A 136 9.61 27.63 -5.56
N GLY A 137 10.62 27.30 -6.40
CA GLY A 137 11.92 26.85 -5.94
C GLY A 137 11.96 25.40 -5.45
N ASP A 138 13.04 25.05 -4.76
CA ASP A 138 13.32 23.67 -4.37
C ASP A 138 12.42 23.20 -3.21
N ASN A 139 12.10 21.89 -3.22
CA ASN A 139 11.48 21.20 -2.11
C ASN A 139 12.04 19.76 -2.06
N PRO A 140 12.87 19.42 -1.05
CA PRO A 140 13.29 20.25 0.08
C PRO A 140 14.22 21.41 -0.29
N GLN A 141 14.20 22.49 0.51
CA GLN A 141 15.12 23.61 0.43
C GLN A 141 16.20 23.48 1.52
N THR A 142 17.48 23.38 1.11
CA THR A 142 18.60 23.22 2.05
C THR A 142 19.20 24.56 2.43
N ILE A 143 19.42 24.77 3.74
CA ILE A 143 20.16 25.93 4.29
C ILE A 143 21.19 25.47 5.33
N ASN A 144 22.26 26.24 5.51
CA ASN A 144 23.23 25.97 6.57
C ASN A 144 22.70 26.46 7.92
N VAL A 145 23.05 25.76 9.00
CA VAL A 145 22.74 26.18 10.37
C VAL A 145 23.28 27.60 10.64
N ASN A 146 22.53 28.40 11.38
CA ASN A 146 22.80 29.82 11.66
C ASN A 146 22.76 30.73 10.43
N THR A 147 22.16 30.29 9.31
CA THR A 147 21.89 31.18 8.16
C THR A 147 20.42 31.57 8.13
N ALA A 148 20.14 32.77 7.59
CA ALA A 148 18.75 33.20 7.45
C ALA A 148 18.05 32.43 6.34
N TYR A 149 16.84 31.97 6.62
CA TYR A 149 15.96 31.37 5.61
C TYR A 149 15.41 32.44 4.66
N ALA A 150 15.43 32.16 3.37
CA ALA A 150 14.82 32.98 2.34
C ALA A 150 13.64 32.21 1.73
N GLU A 151 12.43 32.69 2.00
CA GLU A 151 11.20 32.10 1.47
C GLU A 151 11.12 32.26 -0.05
N ALA A 152 10.96 31.14 -0.78
CA ALA A 152 10.84 31.13 -2.25
C ALA A 152 9.41 31.41 -2.73
N GLY A 153 8.41 31.22 -1.84
CA GLY A 153 7.00 31.45 -2.11
C GLY A 153 6.30 30.33 -2.85
N ALA A 154 5.05 30.59 -3.21
CA ALA A 154 4.18 29.71 -3.98
C ALA A 154 3.26 30.52 -4.89
N THR A 155 2.55 29.86 -5.79
CA THR A 155 1.39 30.41 -6.52
C THR A 155 0.14 29.63 -6.15
N ALA A 156 -1.01 30.28 -6.27
CA ALA A 156 -2.31 29.63 -6.13
C ALA A 156 -3.25 30.08 -7.24
N GLU A 157 -3.87 29.12 -7.90
CA GLU A 157 -4.82 29.36 -8.99
C GLU A 157 -6.14 28.65 -8.67
N ASP A 158 -7.23 29.33 -8.98
CA ASP A 158 -8.60 28.86 -8.86
C ASP A 158 -9.33 29.02 -10.18
N ASP A 159 -10.32 28.18 -10.48
CA ASP A 159 -11.02 28.20 -11.78
C ASP A 159 -12.02 29.34 -11.91
N VAL A 160 -12.49 29.93 -10.80
CA VAL A 160 -13.42 31.05 -10.77
C VAL A 160 -12.71 32.35 -10.39
N ASP A 161 -11.90 32.34 -9.33
CA ASP A 161 -11.20 33.51 -8.80
C ASP A 161 -9.89 33.83 -9.52
N GLY A 162 -9.34 32.86 -10.31
CA GLY A 162 -8.07 33.02 -11.03
C GLY A 162 -6.86 32.98 -10.11
N ASP A 163 -5.87 33.86 -10.33
CA ASP A 163 -4.65 33.94 -9.53
C ASP A 163 -4.93 34.62 -8.17
N ILE A 164 -4.88 33.81 -7.12
CA ILE A 164 -5.04 34.21 -5.71
C ILE A 164 -3.76 34.03 -4.89
N SER A 165 -2.59 34.01 -5.53
CA SER A 165 -1.29 33.80 -4.91
C SER A 165 -0.99 34.75 -3.75
N ASP A 166 -1.49 35.99 -3.81
CA ASP A 166 -1.29 37.01 -2.76
C ASP A 166 -2.05 36.68 -1.46
N SER A 167 -3.00 35.75 -1.52
CA SER A 167 -3.81 35.31 -0.38
C SER A 167 -3.22 34.09 0.33
N ILE A 168 -2.09 33.53 -0.13
CA ILE A 168 -1.45 32.38 0.50
C ILE A 168 -0.94 32.76 1.89
N VAL A 169 -1.35 31.99 2.88
CA VAL A 169 -0.84 32.07 4.26
C VAL A 169 0.30 31.05 4.40
N ILE A 170 1.48 31.56 4.73
CA ILE A 170 2.69 30.74 4.93
C ILE A 170 2.99 30.70 6.43
N ASP A 171 3.03 29.49 7.00
CA ASP A 171 3.39 29.28 8.41
C ASP A 171 4.82 28.74 8.51
N THR A 172 5.73 29.57 9.02
CA THR A 172 7.14 29.27 9.30
C THR A 172 7.44 29.13 10.78
N SER A 173 6.42 29.04 11.64
CA SER A 173 6.57 29.10 13.11
C SER A 173 7.40 27.95 13.68
N ASN A 174 7.47 26.80 13.00
CA ASN A 174 8.24 25.64 13.40
C ASN A 174 9.70 25.69 12.96
N LEU A 175 10.06 26.58 12.02
CA LEU A 175 11.41 26.65 11.48
C LEU A 175 12.43 27.18 12.51
N LYS A 176 13.47 26.38 12.77
CA LYS A 176 14.61 26.75 13.61
C LYS A 176 15.88 26.75 12.75
N THR A 177 16.36 27.93 12.40
CA THR A 177 17.58 28.05 11.58
C THR A 177 18.88 27.92 12.38
N ASP A 178 18.80 27.87 13.71
CA ASP A 178 19.90 27.72 14.66
C ASP A 178 20.10 26.28 15.13
N ALA A 179 19.27 25.34 14.67
CA ALA A 179 19.36 23.93 15.00
C ALA A 179 19.29 23.09 13.71
N VAL A 180 20.16 22.11 13.59
CA VAL A 180 20.15 21.11 12.51
C VAL A 180 18.86 20.30 12.60
N GLY A 181 18.22 20.04 11.46
CA GLY A 181 16.99 19.27 11.41
C GLY A 181 16.16 19.56 10.15
N SER A 182 15.06 18.84 10.02
CA SER A 182 14.08 19.01 8.95
C SER A 182 12.87 19.73 9.52
N TYR A 183 12.42 20.80 8.86
CA TYR A 183 11.33 21.66 9.33
C TYR A 183 10.31 21.87 8.23
N ASP A 184 9.05 21.70 8.57
CA ASP A 184 7.93 21.88 7.66
C ASP A 184 7.42 23.33 7.68
N ILE A 185 7.29 23.91 6.49
CA ILE A 185 6.61 25.19 6.24
C ILE A 185 5.32 24.87 5.50
N SER A 186 4.16 25.27 6.06
CA SER A 186 2.87 25.02 5.44
C SER A 186 2.33 26.22 4.68
N TYR A 187 1.69 25.93 3.55
CA TYR A 187 1.05 26.89 2.65
C TYR A 187 -0.43 26.57 2.56
N ASN A 188 -1.28 27.57 2.86
CA ASN A 188 -2.72 27.42 2.86
C ASN A 188 -3.35 28.63 2.17
N VAL A 189 -4.45 28.40 1.47
CA VAL A 189 -5.27 29.47 0.84
C VAL A 189 -6.72 29.01 0.72
N SER A 190 -7.64 29.94 0.73
CA SER A 190 -9.05 29.72 0.38
C SER A 190 -9.45 30.72 -0.68
N ASP A 191 -10.38 30.31 -1.57
CA ASP A 191 -11.02 31.19 -2.54
C ASP A 191 -12.05 32.14 -1.90
N SER A 192 -12.72 32.94 -2.71
CA SER A 192 -13.76 33.85 -2.25
C SER A 192 -15.06 33.15 -1.83
N ALA A 193 -15.31 31.94 -2.31
CA ALA A 193 -16.45 31.10 -1.92
C ALA A 193 -16.22 30.34 -0.61
N GLY A 194 -14.96 30.28 -0.12
CA GLY A 194 -14.56 29.61 1.13
C GLY A 194 -14.07 28.19 0.95
N ASN A 195 -13.84 27.71 -0.30
CA ASN A 195 -13.25 26.42 -0.53
C ASN A 195 -11.74 26.48 -0.20
N GLN A 196 -11.26 25.53 0.61
CA GLN A 196 -9.86 25.47 1.05
C GLN A 196 -9.02 24.62 0.11
N ALA A 197 -7.86 25.13 -0.31
CA ALA A 197 -6.82 24.32 -0.95
C ALA A 197 -6.33 23.19 -0.03
N ALA A 198 -5.90 22.08 -0.62
CA ALA A 198 -5.10 21.13 0.12
C ALA A 198 -3.81 21.81 0.61
N THR A 199 -3.48 21.64 1.90
CA THR A 199 -2.24 22.19 2.48
C THR A 199 -1.04 21.64 1.72
N VAL A 200 -0.18 22.54 1.24
CA VAL A 200 1.10 22.16 0.63
C VAL A 200 2.22 22.43 1.62
N VAL A 201 3.21 21.53 1.68
CA VAL A 201 4.32 21.63 2.61
C VAL A 201 5.63 21.75 1.84
N ARG A 202 6.45 22.72 2.24
CA ARG A 202 7.87 22.78 1.90
C ARG A 202 8.69 22.27 3.08
N VAL A 203 9.57 21.32 2.81
CA VAL A 203 10.57 20.87 3.78
C VAL A 203 11.79 21.79 3.71
N VAL A 204 12.25 22.30 4.84
CA VAL A 204 13.52 23.04 4.96
C VAL A 204 14.51 22.21 5.74
N SER A 205 15.58 21.77 5.08
CA SER A 205 16.67 21.01 5.69
C SER A 205 17.75 21.97 6.18
N VAL A 206 17.87 22.13 7.50
CA VAL A 206 18.94 22.90 8.13
C VAL A 206 20.10 21.97 8.42
N ILE A 207 21.26 22.17 7.76
CA ILE A 207 22.40 21.27 7.84
C ILE A 207 23.63 21.97 8.46
N ASP A 208 24.47 21.18 9.12
CA ASP A 208 25.87 21.56 9.42
C ASP A 208 26.74 21.07 8.26
N PRO A 209 27.35 21.96 7.48
CA PRO A 209 28.12 21.55 6.30
C PRO A 209 29.30 20.63 6.64
N ALA A 210 29.92 20.77 7.82
CA ALA A 210 31.03 19.93 8.22
C ALA A 210 30.56 18.53 8.63
N ALA A 211 29.57 18.43 9.50
CA ALA A 211 28.97 17.16 9.88
C ALA A 211 28.30 16.44 8.67
N SER A 212 27.67 17.21 7.78
CA SER A 212 27.10 16.65 6.54
C SER A 212 28.19 16.09 5.63
N ALA A 213 29.33 16.75 5.47
CA ALA A 213 30.45 16.27 4.66
C ALA A 213 31.00 14.94 5.20
N THR A 214 31.12 14.80 6.52
CA THR A 214 31.54 13.53 7.15
C THR A 214 30.53 12.43 6.91
N LYS A 215 29.23 12.67 7.19
CA LYS A 215 28.16 11.71 6.94
C LYS A 215 28.08 11.29 5.46
N ILE A 216 28.23 12.24 4.51
CA ILE A 216 28.29 11.95 3.07
C ILE A 216 29.47 11.03 2.76
N SER A 217 30.66 11.30 3.32
CA SER A 217 31.84 10.48 3.10
C SER A 217 31.65 9.03 3.57
N VAL A 218 31.15 8.87 4.80
CA VAL A 218 30.84 7.55 5.38
C VAL A 218 29.78 6.83 4.56
N LEU A 219 28.66 7.49 4.26
CA LEU A 219 27.58 6.89 3.50
C LEU A 219 28.01 6.54 2.07
N THR A 220 28.85 7.38 1.42
CA THR A 220 29.44 7.09 0.12
C THR A 220 30.33 5.85 0.19
N SER A 221 31.17 5.73 1.23
CA SER A 221 32.01 4.56 1.44
C SER A 221 31.17 3.28 1.58
N ILE A 222 30.14 3.30 2.43
CA ILE A 222 29.25 2.14 2.65
C ILE A 222 28.50 1.77 1.36
N VAL A 223 27.90 2.75 0.68
CA VAL A 223 27.11 2.50 -0.54
C VAL A 223 27.99 1.95 -1.66
N ASP A 224 29.13 2.61 -1.93
CA ASP A 224 29.95 2.30 -3.10
C ASP A 224 30.85 1.08 -2.91
N THR A 225 31.29 0.80 -1.68
CA THR A 225 32.25 -0.29 -1.43
C THR A 225 31.58 -1.55 -0.88
N ILE A 226 30.36 -1.45 -0.32
CA ILE A 226 29.67 -2.57 0.31
C ILE A 226 28.30 -2.83 -0.33
N VAL A 227 27.35 -1.89 -0.22
CA VAL A 227 25.95 -2.15 -0.54
C VAL A 227 25.75 -2.45 -2.02
N VAL A 228 26.18 -1.55 -2.90
CA VAL A 228 26.04 -1.74 -4.36
C VAL A 228 26.83 -2.95 -4.86
N PRO A 229 28.10 -3.18 -4.44
CA PRO A 229 28.82 -4.40 -4.76
C PRO A 229 28.17 -5.69 -4.26
N ASN A 230 27.57 -5.70 -3.05
CA ASN A 230 26.87 -6.87 -2.53
C ASN A 230 25.63 -7.20 -3.36
N TYR A 231 24.79 -6.21 -3.71
CA TYR A 231 23.65 -6.42 -4.60
C TYR A 231 24.07 -6.84 -6.02
N LYS A 232 25.18 -6.32 -6.53
CA LYS A 232 25.76 -6.78 -7.80
C LYS A 232 26.16 -8.26 -7.72
N THR A 233 26.91 -8.64 -6.70
CA THR A 233 27.37 -10.02 -6.50
C THR A 233 26.19 -10.98 -6.26
N LEU A 234 25.19 -10.53 -5.52
CA LEU A 234 23.94 -11.27 -5.32
C LEU A 234 23.23 -11.52 -6.65
N SER A 235 23.06 -10.47 -7.49
CA SER A 235 22.45 -10.57 -8.82
C SER A 235 23.21 -11.55 -9.71
N GLU A 236 24.53 -11.39 -9.82
CA GLU A 236 25.38 -12.27 -10.62
C GLU A 236 25.31 -13.73 -10.16
N SER A 237 25.35 -13.98 -8.84
CA SER A 237 25.25 -15.31 -8.27
C SER A 237 23.88 -15.96 -8.48
N ALA A 238 22.81 -15.16 -8.40
CA ALA A 238 21.45 -15.64 -8.66
C ALA A 238 21.24 -15.96 -10.14
N GLU A 239 21.78 -15.13 -11.04
CA GLU A 239 21.75 -15.38 -12.48
C GLU A 239 22.56 -16.64 -12.87
N ASP A 240 23.74 -16.83 -12.26
CA ASP A 240 24.55 -18.02 -12.46
C ASP A 240 23.82 -19.29 -11.98
N PHE A 241 23.20 -19.25 -10.79
CA PHE A 241 22.45 -20.38 -10.24
C PHE A 241 21.23 -20.74 -11.10
N ALA A 242 20.47 -19.74 -11.54
CA ALA A 242 19.22 -19.89 -12.29
C ALA A 242 19.44 -20.08 -13.81
N GLY A 243 20.65 -19.85 -14.31
CA GLY A 243 20.98 -19.84 -15.74
C GLY A 243 20.62 -21.13 -16.49
N ILE A 244 20.45 -21.03 -17.80
CA ILE A 244 20.07 -22.17 -18.65
C ILE A 244 21.11 -23.32 -18.59
N ASP A 245 22.38 -22.97 -18.48
CA ASP A 245 23.49 -23.91 -18.28
C ASP A 245 24.03 -23.85 -16.84
N GLY A 246 23.28 -23.23 -15.93
CA GLY A 246 23.63 -23.07 -14.52
C GLY A 246 23.53 -24.38 -13.74
N PRO A 247 24.07 -24.40 -12.51
CA PRO A 247 24.12 -25.60 -11.67
C PRO A 247 22.74 -26.23 -11.43
N LEU A 248 21.69 -25.41 -11.21
CA LEU A 248 20.33 -25.91 -11.00
C LEU A 248 19.77 -26.57 -12.27
N SER A 249 19.93 -25.93 -13.42
CA SER A 249 19.48 -26.49 -14.71
C SER A 249 20.22 -27.77 -15.04
N THR A 250 21.54 -27.80 -14.83
CA THR A 250 22.39 -28.97 -15.07
C THR A 250 21.98 -30.15 -14.18
N TYR A 251 21.66 -29.88 -12.91
CA TYR A 251 21.09 -30.90 -12.01
C TYR A 251 19.75 -31.42 -12.54
N CYS A 252 18.82 -30.53 -12.88
CA CYS A 252 17.50 -30.90 -13.37
C CYS A 252 17.57 -31.79 -14.63
N ASP A 253 18.47 -31.49 -15.54
CA ASP A 253 18.67 -32.24 -16.79
C ASP A 253 19.37 -33.58 -16.54
N SER A 254 20.08 -33.75 -15.40
CA SER A 254 20.76 -34.97 -15.02
C SER A 254 19.87 -36.01 -14.30
N ILE A 255 18.65 -35.60 -13.87
CA ILE A 255 17.73 -36.46 -13.09
C ILE A 255 17.44 -37.77 -13.85
N GLY A 256 17.63 -38.90 -13.18
CA GLY A 256 17.50 -40.25 -13.75
C GLY A 256 18.73 -40.75 -14.52
N THR A 257 19.82 -39.96 -14.57
CA THR A 257 21.10 -40.36 -15.19
C THR A 257 22.15 -40.79 -14.13
N SER A 258 23.29 -41.31 -14.58
CA SER A 258 24.41 -41.67 -13.69
C SER A 258 25.12 -40.45 -13.06
N SER A 259 24.91 -39.23 -13.59
CA SER A 259 25.51 -38.00 -13.07
C SER A 259 24.60 -37.23 -12.10
N GLU A 260 23.39 -37.73 -11.83
CA GLU A 260 22.39 -37.02 -11.00
C GLU A 260 22.97 -36.58 -9.64
N ASN A 261 23.61 -37.51 -8.91
CA ASN A 261 24.14 -37.19 -7.58
C ASN A 261 25.28 -36.16 -7.59
N GLU A 262 26.17 -36.21 -8.60
CA GLU A 262 27.24 -35.23 -8.77
C GLU A 262 26.69 -33.85 -9.06
N MET A 263 25.72 -33.76 -9.97
CA MET A 263 25.08 -32.48 -10.35
C MET A 263 24.18 -31.92 -9.24
N HIS A 264 23.54 -32.81 -8.45
CA HIS A 264 22.78 -32.39 -7.26
C HIS A 264 23.68 -31.69 -6.23
N LEU A 265 24.82 -32.32 -5.88
CA LEU A 265 25.78 -31.70 -4.95
C LEU A 265 26.34 -30.38 -5.49
N ALA A 266 26.60 -30.28 -6.79
CA ALA A 266 27.04 -29.02 -7.41
C ALA A 266 25.96 -27.92 -7.34
N ALA A 267 24.70 -28.28 -7.52
CA ALA A 267 23.58 -27.33 -7.37
C ALA A 267 23.40 -26.90 -5.90
N GLN A 268 23.56 -27.81 -4.94
CA GLN A 268 23.53 -27.47 -3.52
C GLN A 268 24.69 -26.53 -3.12
N GLU A 269 25.91 -26.76 -3.59
CA GLU A 269 27.05 -25.85 -3.33
C GLU A 269 26.84 -24.46 -3.94
N ALA A 270 26.28 -24.41 -5.15
CA ALA A 270 25.93 -23.12 -5.79
C ALA A 270 24.83 -22.38 -5.00
N TRP A 271 23.83 -23.10 -4.49
CA TRP A 271 22.80 -22.50 -3.62
C TRP A 271 23.41 -21.96 -2.31
N LEU A 272 24.33 -22.69 -1.66
CA LEU A 272 25.04 -22.24 -0.46
C LEU A 272 25.82 -20.95 -0.72
N THR A 273 26.42 -20.84 -1.91
CA THR A 273 27.11 -19.63 -2.34
C THR A 273 26.14 -18.47 -2.54
N LEU A 274 25.02 -18.71 -3.21
CA LEU A 274 23.95 -17.71 -3.41
C LEU A 274 23.39 -17.25 -2.05
N MET A 275 23.07 -18.16 -1.14
CA MET A 275 22.55 -17.83 0.20
C MET A 275 23.52 -16.94 0.99
N ARG A 276 24.84 -17.19 0.89
CA ARG A 276 25.84 -16.31 1.50
C ARG A 276 25.78 -14.89 0.94
N HIS A 277 25.57 -14.71 -0.37
CA HIS A 277 25.41 -13.39 -0.98
C HIS A 277 24.09 -12.72 -0.59
N VAL A 278 23.01 -13.49 -0.42
CA VAL A 278 21.76 -13.00 0.17
C VAL A 278 22.03 -12.42 1.56
N GLN A 279 22.70 -13.18 2.43
CA GLN A 279 22.99 -12.75 3.80
C GLN A 279 23.90 -11.52 3.88
N LYS A 280 24.84 -11.38 2.94
CA LYS A 280 25.67 -10.18 2.82
C LYS A 280 24.88 -8.94 2.39
N ALA A 281 23.81 -9.10 1.63
CA ALA A 281 22.99 -7.97 1.18
C ALA A 281 21.98 -7.49 2.25
N GLU A 282 21.65 -8.30 3.25
CA GLU A 282 20.56 -8.05 4.20
C GLU A 282 20.76 -6.79 5.06
N LEU A 283 21.98 -6.50 5.56
CA LEU A 283 22.25 -5.30 6.34
C LEU A 283 22.32 -4.04 5.46
N GLY A 284 22.37 -4.19 4.14
CA GLY A 284 22.28 -3.12 3.17
C GLY A 284 20.85 -2.88 2.67
N ASN A 285 19.83 -3.35 3.37
CA ASN A 285 18.42 -3.27 2.95
C ASN A 285 17.82 -1.88 3.25
N PHE A 286 18.39 -0.86 2.62
CA PHE A 286 17.85 0.50 2.54
C PHE A 286 17.81 0.95 1.07
N GLY A 287 17.32 2.15 0.80
CA GLY A 287 17.17 2.62 -0.57
C GLY A 287 16.25 1.72 -1.41
N PRO A 288 16.68 1.25 -2.60
CA PRO A 288 15.85 0.41 -3.48
C PRO A 288 15.34 -0.88 -2.84
N GLY A 289 16.14 -1.54 -1.98
CA GLY A 289 15.75 -2.79 -1.31
C GLY A 289 14.60 -2.61 -0.31
N ALA A 290 14.54 -1.45 0.34
CA ALA A 290 13.51 -1.12 1.34
C ALA A 290 12.20 -0.61 0.74
N LYS A 291 12.15 -0.27 -0.56
CA LYS A 291 10.94 0.26 -1.21
C LYS A 291 9.76 -0.72 -1.16
N ASN A 292 8.54 -0.15 -1.15
CA ASN A 292 7.29 -0.91 -1.19
C ASN A 292 7.21 -2.01 -0.10
N ASN A 293 7.51 -1.66 1.15
CA ASN A 293 7.58 -2.59 2.27
C ASN A 293 8.53 -3.77 1.99
N GLN A 294 9.71 -3.47 1.45
CA GLN A 294 10.75 -4.45 1.14
C GLN A 294 10.31 -5.56 0.16
N ALA A 295 9.39 -5.26 -0.75
CA ALA A 295 8.77 -6.27 -1.61
C ALA A 295 9.79 -7.08 -2.42
N LEU A 296 10.81 -6.42 -3.04
CA LEU A 296 11.85 -7.13 -3.81
C LEU A 296 12.72 -8.00 -2.88
N ARG A 297 13.13 -7.46 -1.73
CA ARG A 297 13.91 -8.21 -0.73
C ARG A 297 13.12 -9.44 -0.24
N ASN A 298 11.84 -9.29 0.09
CA ASN A 298 11.00 -10.38 0.58
C ASN A 298 10.72 -11.45 -0.49
N ASN A 299 10.80 -11.11 -1.77
CA ASN A 299 10.76 -12.09 -2.85
C ASN A 299 12.07 -12.87 -2.98
N ILE A 300 13.20 -12.28 -2.58
CA ILE A 300 14.50 -12.95 -2.57
C ILE A 300 14.62 -13.85 -1.33
N ASN A 301 14.42 -13.30 -0.12
CA ASN A 301 14.51 -14.03 1.14
C ASN A 301 13.28 -13.75 2.01
N PHE A 302 12.41 -14.76 2.17
CA PHE A 302 11.19 -14.69 2.95
C PHE A 302 11.42 -15.33 4.34
N HIS A 303 12.17 -14.62 5.18
CA HIS A 303 12.40 -14.99 6.57
C HIS A 303 12.52 -13.71 7.42
N PHE A 304 11.44 -13.33 8.09
CA PHE A 304 11.37 -12.15 8.95
C PHE A 304 10.16 -12.26 9.90
N ASP A 305 10.31 -11.78 11.11
CA ASP A 305 9.30 -11.88 12.18
C ASP A 305 8.81 -13.34 12.35
N ASP A 306 7.51 -13.59 12.28
CA ASP A 306 6.87 -14.91 12.28
C ASP A 306 6.67 -15.50 10.86
N GLN A 307 7.23 -14.85 9.84
CA GLN A 307 7.02 -15.23 8.45
C GLN A 307 8.04 -16.25 7.99
N GLN A 308 7.58 -17.40 7.54
CA GLN A 308 8.40 -18.53 7.12
C GLN A 308 7.92 -19.16 5.82
N LEU A 309 8.79 -20.02 5.27
CA LEU A 309 8.42 -20.89 4.16
C LEU A 309 7.23 -21.78 4.56
N SER A 310 6.24 -21.85 3.69
CA SER A 310 5.18 -22.87 3.75
C SER A 310 5.52 -24.03 2.81
N THR A 311 6.05 -25.11 3.36
CA THR A 311 6.39 -26.31 2.57
C THR A 311 5.18 -26.89 1.85
N CYS A 312 4.01 -26.92 2.51
CA CYS A 312 2.76 -27.34 1.86
C CYS A 312 2.35 -26.40 0.69
N ALA A 313 2.47 -25.08 0.86
CA ALA A 313 2.16 -24.15 -0.23
C ALA A 313 3.13 -24.32 -1.41
N THR A 314 4.40 -24.61 -1.12
CA THR A 314 5.41 -24.95 -2.12
C THR A 314 5.08 -26.25 -2.85
N ASP A 315 4.67 -27.31 -2.12
CA ASP A 315 4.23 -28.57 -2.73
C ASP A 315 3.01 -28.39 -3.66
N VAL A 316 2.04 -27.56 -3.23
CA VAL A 316 0.89 -27.19 -4.08
C VAL A 316 1.35 -26.41 -5.31
N ALA A 317 2.34 -25.52 -5.16
CA ALA A 317 2.92 -24.77 -6.27
C ALA A 317 3.64 -25.69 -7.28
N VAL A 318 4.34 -26.74 -6.81
CA VAL A 318 4.94 -27.77 -7.70
C VAL A 318 3.89 -28.38 -8.61
N VAL A 319 2.76 -28.83 -8.06
CA VAL A 319 1.68 -29.43 -8.86
C VAL A 319 1.11 -28.42 -9.84
N ARG A 320 0.81 -27.20 -9.38
CA ARG A 320 0.24 -26.15 -10.24
C ARG A 320 1.16 -25.76 -11.39
N ALA A 321 2.45 -25.59 -11.13
CA ALA A 321 3.41 -25.21 -12.16
C ALA A 321 3.56 -26.30 -13.25
N ASN A 322 3.33 -27.56 -12.91
CA ASN A 322 3.39 -28.66 -13.88
C ASN A 322 2.06 -28.90 -14.62
N ASP A 323 0.92 -28.57 -13.99
CA ASP A 323 -0.40 -28.74 -14.59
C ASP A 323 -0.82 -27.55 -15.47
N ASP A 324 -0.31 -26.34 -15.19
CA ASP A 324 -0.67 -25.09 -15.86
C ASP A 324 0.55 -24.41 -16.46
N SER A 325 0.66 -24.47 -17.79
CA SER A 325 1.75 -23.84 -18.53
C SER A 325 1.74 -22.29 -18.47
N SER A 326 0.67 -21.68 -17.94
CA SER A 326 0.57 -20.25 -17.70
C SER A 326 0.91 -19.85 -16.24
N TYR A 327 1.37 -20.81 -15.43
CA TYR A 327 1.74 -20.56 -14.05
C TYR A 327 2.84 -19.50 -13.96
N ASP A 328 2.56 -18.44 -13.21
CA ASP A 328 3.46 -17.32 -12.99
C ASP A 328 3.83 -17.26 -11.51
N VAL A 329 5.09 -17.59 -11.19
CA VAL A 329 5.60 -17.57 -9.82
C VAL A 329 5.64 -16.15 -9.26
N SER A 330 5.81 -15.12 -10.11
CA SER A 330 5.97 -13.73 -9.68
C SER A 330 4.74 -13.13 -9.01
N VAL A 331 3.57 -13.71 -9.21
CA VAL A 331 2.30 -13.28 -8.57
C VAL A 331 1.95 -14.06 -7.31
N THR A 332 2.81 -15.01 -6.90
CA THR A 332 2.63 -15.79 -5.67
C THR A 332 3.18 -15.07 -4.44
N THR A 333 2.86 -15.55 -3.26
CA THR A 333 3.37 -14.99 -1.99
C THR A 333 4.81 -15.47 -1.71
N GLY A 334 5.62 -14.64 -1.03
CA GLY A 334 7.03 -14.91 -0.74
C GLY A 334 7.29 -16.23 -0.02
N ASN A 335 6.33 -16.71 0.81
CA ASN A 335 6.44 -17.96 1.56
C ASN A 335 6.40 -19.24 0.70
N GLN A 336 6.36 -19.13 -0.62
CA GLN A 336 6.40 -20.27 -1.56
C GLN A 336 7.25 -19.99 -2.79
N ARG A 337 8.00 -18.87 -2.83
CA ARG A 337 8.76 -18.46 -4.03
C ARG A 337 10.16 -17.89 -3.77
N SER A 338 10.58 -17.72 -2.52
CA SER A 338 11.90 -17.18 -2.17
C SER A 338 13.02 -18.22 -2.23
N ILE A 339 14.24 -17.81 -1.88
CA ILE A 339 15.40 -18.71 -1.77
C ILE A 339 15.15 -19.86 -0.78
N ALA A 340 14.29 -19.66 0.24
CA ALA A 340 13.89 -20.73 1.16
C ALA A 340 13.07 -21.82 0.45
N ALA A 341 12.25 -21.45 -0.55
CA ALA A 341 11.55 -22.45 -1.35
C ALA A 341 12.51 -23.24 -2.26
N THR A 342 13.54 -22.56 -2.82
CA THR A 342 14.60 -23.28 -3.57
C THR A 342 15.41 -24.21 -2.68
N GLU A 343 15.66 -23.83 -1.42
CA GLU A 343 16.27 -24.70 -0.41
C GLU A 343 15.45 -25.98 -0.20
N TYR A 344 14.18 -25.81 0.13
CA TYR A 344 13.27 -26.94 0.36
C TYR A 344 13.24 -27.91 -0.82
N LEU A 345 13.14 -27.38 -2.04
CA LEU A 345 13.06 -28.19 -3.25
C LEU A 345 14.38 -28.90 -3.60
N LEU A 346 15.53 -28.36 -3.14
CA LEU A 346 16.86 -28.85 -3.48
C LEU A 346 17.49 -29.70 -2.39
N PHE A 347 17.21 -29.45 -1.10
CA PHE A 347 17.87 -30.14 0.04
C PHE A 347 16.96 -31.10 0.77
N ASN A 348 15.65 -31.08 0.56
CA ASN A 348 14.76 -32.04 1.20
C ASN A 348 14.68 -33.35 0.38
N ASP A 349 15.32 -34.37 0.89
CA ASP A 349 15.33 -35.71 0.28
C ASP A 349 13.99 -36.45 0.37
N ASP A 350 13.09 -36.07 1.30
CA ASP A 350 11.73 -36.60 1.36
C ASP A 350 10.90 -36.00 0.24
N LEU A 351 10.58 -36.81 -0.75
CA LEU A 351 9.76 -36.38 -1.90
C LEU A 351 8.27 -36.36 -1.61
N ASN A 352 7.80 -36.79 -0.43
CA ASN A 352 6.39 -36.70 -0.06
C ASN A 352 5.96 -35.23 0.18
N HIS A 353 4.72 -34.93 -0.13
CA HIS A 353 4.18 -33.61 0.21
C HIS A 353 3.97 -33.45 1.72
N THR A 354 4.10 -32.23 2.23
CA THR A 354 3.94 -31.87 3.65
C THR A 354 2.53 -31.43 4.02
N CYS A 355 1.61 -31.38 3.04
CA CYS A 355 0.26 -30.89 3.24
C CYS A 355 -0.61 -31.82 4.07
N ALA A 356 -1.55 -31.24 4.83
CA ALA A 356 -2.59 -32.00 5.51
C ALA A 356 -3.47 -32.77 4.51
N SER A 357 -4.04 -33.89 4.93
CA SER A 357 -4.80 -34.83 4.08
C SER A 357 -6.05 -34.26 3.40
N ASN A 358 -6.51 -33.09 3.84
CA ASN A 358 -7.65 -32.38 3.25
C ASN A 358 -7.27 -31.47 2.06
N VAL A 359 -5.99 -31.33 1.73
CA VAL A 359 -5.51 -30.56 0.58
C VAL A 359 -5.56 -31.45 -0.67
N SER A 360 -6.64 -31.34 -1.43
CA SER A 360 -6.93 -32.24 -2.55
C SER A 360 -6.00 -32.06 -3.76
N SER A 361 -5.40 -30.88 -3.93
CA SER A 361 -4.51 -30.57 -5.07
C SER A 361 -3.23 -31.44 -5.12
N VAL A 362 -2.76 -31.94 -3.98
CA VAL A 362 -1.58 -32.80 -3.86
C VAL A 362 -1.91 -34.27 -3.57
N SER A 363 -3.19 -34.65 -3.55
CA SER A 363 -3.64 -36.00 -3.10
C SER A 363 -3.05 -37.15 -3.91
N ALA A 364 -2.73 -36.94 -5.19
CA ALA A 364 -2.12 -37.94 -6.05
C ALA A 364 -0.57 -37.89 -6.06
N TRP A 365 0.04 -36.89 -5.41
CA TRP A 365 1.48 -36.63 -5.48
C TRP A 365 2.33 -37.80 -5.00
N ASN A 366 2.02 -38.36 -3.85
CA ASN A 366 2.81 -39.47 -3.24
C ASN A 366 2.69 -40.80 -4.00
N GLU A 367 1.74 -40.90 -4.94
CA GLU A 367 1.56 -42.07 -5.83
C GLU A 367 2.44 -41.96 -7.09
N LEU A 368 3.01 -40.78 -7.39
CA LEU A 368 3.88 -40.60 -8.55
C LEU A 368 5.24 -41.28 -8.33
N PRO A 369 5.88 -41.78 -9.42
CA PRO A 369 7.26 -42.25 -9.36
C PRO A 369 8.21 -41.16 -8.83
N ASP A 370 9.26 -41.54 -8.12
CA ASP A 370 10.28 -40.62 -7.60
C ASP A 370 10.90 -39.76 -8.70
N LEU A 371 11.14 -40.34 -9.87
CA LEU A 371 11.68 -39.66 -11.03
C LEU A 371 10.78 -38.47 -11.44
N ASP A 372 9.46 -38.71 -11.53
CA ASP A 372 8.48 -37.68 -11.94
C ASP A 372 8.40 -36.57 -10.87
N ARG A 373 8.41 -36.95 -9.57
CA ARG A 373 8.39 -36.01 -8.47
C ARG A 373 9.63 -35.10 -8.45
N LYS A 374 10.82 -35.67 -8.66
CA LYS A 374 12.06 -34.89 -8.77
C LYS A 374 12.01 -33.92 -9.95
N GLN A 375 11.55 -34.37 -11.13
CA GLN A 375 11.45 -33.53 -12.32
C GLN A 375 10.47 -32.38 -12.11
N GLN A 376 9.32 -32.63 -11.47
CA GLN A 376 8.33 -31.62 -11.20
C GLN A 376 8.80 -30.60 -10.16
N ARG A 377 9.46 -31.03 -9.08
CA ARG A 377 10.13 -30.15 -8.11
C ARG A 377 11.17 -29.27 -8.80
N CYS A 378 11.98 -29.87 -9.67
CA CYS A 378 12.99 -29.14 -10.44
C CYS A 378 12.39 -28.09 -11.37
N HIS A 379 11.25 -28.38 -12.00
CA HIS A 379 10.58 -27.39 -12.84
C HIS A 379 10.18 -26.14 -12.04
N LEU A 380 9.50 -26.30 -10.89
CA LEU A 380 9.16 -25.16 -10.03
C LEU A 380 10.42 -24.45 -9.51
N ASN A 381 11.45 -25.21 -9.10
CA ASN A 381 12.69 -24.64 -8.57
C ASN A 381 13.38 -23.70 -9.57
N LYS A 382 13.40 -24.07 -10.86
CA LYS A 382 13.93 -23.20 -11.93
C LYS A 382 13.12 -21.91 -12.08
N LEU A 383 11.79 -21.97 -11.97
CA LEU A 383 10.93 -20.78 -12.02
C LEU A 383 11.22 -19.84 -10.85
N ILE A 384 11.31 -20.37 -9.62
CA ILE A 384 11.61 -19.59 -8.41
C ILE A 384 13.02 -18.98 -8.49
N ALA A 385 14.03 -19.78 -8.88
CA ALA A 385 15.40 -19.28 -9.01
C ALA A 385 15.50 -18.13 -10.02
N SER A 386 14.76 -18.20 -11.14
CA SER A 386 14.69 -17.11 -12.12
C SER A 386 14.00 -15.86 -11.56
N ASP A 387 12.96 -16.02 -10.72
CA ASP A 387 12.29 -14.90 -10.03
C ASP A 387 13.22 -14.25 -9.00
N VAL A 388 13.94 -15.03 -8.20
CA VAL A 388 14.96 -14.53 -7.26
C VAL A 388 16.03 -13.71 -8.00
N ALA A 389 16.55 -14.23 -9.12
CA ALA A 389 17.53 -13.53 -9.96
C ALA A 389 16.98 -12.20 -10.51
N ALA A 390 15.73 -12.20 -10.99
CA ALA A 390 15.08 -10.99 -11.49
C ALA A 390 14.91 -9.92 -10.40
N ASN A 391 14.48 -10.30 -9.18
CA ASN A 391 14.32 -9.38 -8.07
C ASN A 391 15.70 -8.83 -7.60
N ALA A 392 16.74 -9.66 -7.53
CA ALA A 392 18.09 -9.23 -7.17
C ALA A 392 18.66 -8.25 -8.19
N ASN A 393 18.51 -8.54 -9.50
CA ASN A 393 18.93 -7.66 -10.58
C ASN A 393 18.16 -6.32 -10.57
N GLN A 394 16.87 -6.34 -10.22
CA GLN A 394 16.08 -5.11 -10.11
C GLN A 394 16.64 -4.19 -9.02
N ILE A 395 16.94 -4.72 -7.81
CA ILE A 395 17.53 -3.91 -6.72
C ILE A 395 18.88 -3.33 -7.15
N HIS A 396 19.77 -4.17 -7.73
CA HIS A 396 21.07 -3.72 -8.21
C HIS A 396 20.95 -2.63 -9.27
N THR A 397 20.05 -2.79 -10.24
CA THR A 397 19.82 -1.82 -11.32
C THR A 397 19.26 -0.51 -10.79
N ASP A 398 18.31 -0.58 -9.85
CA ASP A 398 17.68 0.61 -9.24
C ASP A 398 18.70 1.47 -8.49
N TRP A 399 19.72 0.88 -7.87
CA TRP A 399 20.79 1.62 -7.21
C TRP A 399 21.53 2.58 -8.15
N SER A 400 21.70 2.24 -9.42
CA SER A 400 22.40 3.08 -10.40
C SER A 400 21.71 4.45 -10.63
N SER A 401 20.39 4.50 -10.48
CA SER A 401 19.59 5.74 -10.60
C SER A 401 19.29 6.40 -9.25
N TYR A 402 19.34 5.65 -8.15
CA TYR A 402 18.96 6.09 -6.81
C TYR A 402 20.13 6.71 -6.05
N ARG A 403 21.36 6.24 -6.30
CA ARG A 403 22.58 6.57 -5.56
C ARG A 403 22.83 8.07 -5.40
N ASP A 404 22.78 8.83 -6.50
CA ASP A 404 23.14 10.26 -6.48
C ASP A 404 22.13 11.07 -5.65
N GLY A 405 20.84 10.75 -5.72
CA GLY A 405 19.83 11.35 -4.85
C GLY A 405 19.96 10.92 -3.38
N PHE A 406 20.40 9.67 -3.14
CA PHE A 406 20.64 9.18 -1.78
C PHE A 406 21.85 9.84 -1.10
N LEU A 407 22.81 10.30 -1.87
CA LEU A 407 24.00 11.02 -1.38
C LEU A 407 23.86 12.55 -1.46
N ASP A 408 22.65 13.07 -1.75
CA ASP A 408 22.40 14.52 -1.81
C ASP A 408 22.60 15.16 -0.42
N PRO A 409 23.38 16.24 -0.32
CA PRO A 409 23.62 16.93 0.96
C PRO A 409 22.35 17.40 1.67
N GLY A 410 21.27 17.69 0.93
CA GLY A 410 19.99 18.12 1.49
C GLY A 410 19.25 17.01 2.21
N GLU A 411 19.45 15.76 1.78
CA GLU A 411 18.78 14.57 2.31
C GLU A 411 19.69 13.72 3.22
N ILE A 412 20.93 14.14 3.42
CA ILE A 412 21.95 13.29 4.04
C ILE A 412 21.61 12.86 5.47
N GLY A 413 20.93 13.71 6.24
CA GLY A 413 20.47 13.38 7.59
C GLY A 413 19.51 12.19 7.55
N THR A 414 18.42 12.33 6.80
CA THR A 414 17.39 11.30 6.62
C THR A 414 17.96 10.01 6.03
N ASN A 415 18.83 10.12 5.01
CA ASN A 415 19.40 8.94 4.36
C ASN A 415 20.44 8.23 5.24
N PHE A 416 21.14 8.97 6.11
CA PHE A 416 22.00 8.39 7.12
C PHE A 416 21.21 7.63 8.18
N GLU A 417 20.05 8.15 8.61
CA GLU A 417 19.11 7.44 9.50
C GLU A 417 18.58 6.16 8.84
N LEU A 418 18.14 6.22 7.57
CA LEU A 418 17.69 5.02 6.84
C LEU A 418 18.77 3.93 6.77
N MET A 419 20.04 4.31 6.63
CA MET A 419 21.15 3.36 6.65
C MET A 419 21.36 2.80 8.05
N THR A 420 21.35 3.63 9.09
CA THR A 420 21.51 3.16 10.48
C THR A 420 20.36 2.29 10.92
N ASP A 421 19.12 2.61 10.54
CA ASP A 421 17.93 1.77 10.79
C ASP A 421 18.06 0.37 10.18
N ALA A 422 18.65 0.28 8.98
CA ALA A 422 18.88 -1.01 8.34
C ALA A 422 19.84 -1.91 9.13
N LEU A 423 20.76 -1.35 9.92
CA LEU A 423 21.68 -2.13 10.76
C LEU A 423 20.95 -2.83 11.91
N PHE A 424 19.77 -2.35 12.32
CA PHE A 424 18.92 -3.02 13.29
C PHE A 424 18.29 -4.33 12.76
N TYR A 425 18.52 -4.67 11.48
CA TYR A 425 18.34 -6.03 10.99
C TYR A 425 19.11 -7.05 11.85
N PHE A 426 20.30 -6.66 12.35
CA PHE A 426 21.11 -7.54 13.21
C PHE A 426 20.38 -7.86 14.53
N GLU A 427 19.71 -6.86 15.10
CA GLU A 427 18.88 -7.03 16.29
C GLU A 427 17.66 -7.92 16.02
N LYS A 428 16.83 -7.53 15.07
CA LYS A 428 15.53 -8.12 14.84
C LYS A 428 15.57 -9.49 14.18
N ILE A 429 16.42 -9.61 13.16
CA ILE A 429 16.43 -10.80 12.34
C ILE A 429 17.58 -11.70 12.75
N SER A 430 18.83 -11.19 12.79
CA SER A 430 19.99 -12.06 13.06
C SER A 430 19.98 -12.60 14.49
N LYS A 431 19.70 -11.74 15.51
CA LYS A 431 19.57 -12.17 16.91
C LYS A 431 18.22 -12.82 17.17
N SER A 432 17.12 -12.07 16.99
CA SER A 432 15.81 -12.51 17.48
C SER A 432 15.23 -13.61 16.62
N THR A 433 15.04 -13.40 15.30
CA THR A 433 14.35 -14.38 14.45
C THR A 433 15.20 -15.63 14.18
N LYS A 434 16.50 -15.46 13.81
CA LYS A 434 17.33 -16.59 13.37
C LYS A 434 17.91 -17.41 14.52
N LEU A 435 18.17 -16.79 15.68
CA LEU A 435 18.82 -17.46 16.81
C LEU A 435 17.89 -17.65 18.00
N ASN A 436 17.33 -16.57 18.55
CA ASN A 436 16.56 -16.64 19.79
C ASN A 436 15.21 -17.35 19.63
N GLY A 437 14.51 -17.12 18.50
CA GLY A 437 13.25 -17.79 18.21
C GLY A 437 13.37 -19.32 18.25
N PRO A 438 14.29 -19.94 17.50
CA PRO A 438 14.55 -21.38 17.61
C PRO A 438 14.93 -21.85 19.02
N LEU A 439 15.67 -21.03 19.78
CA LEU A 439 16.08 -21.34 21.17
C LEU A 439 14.98 -21.14 22.21
N GLY A 440 13.87 -20.45 21.88
CA GLY A 440 12.79 -20.17 22.80
C GLY A 440 13.07 -19.09 23.85
N VAL A 441 14.03 -18.16 23.62
CA VAL A 441 14.50 -17.22 24.64
C VAL A 441 13.95 -15.78 24.53
N ASP A 442 13.18 -15.44 23.48
CA ASP A 442 12.67 -14.06 23.27
C ASP A 442 11.16 -13.94 22.95
N GLY A 443 10.39 -14.98 23.26
CA GLY A 443 8.94 -14.94 23.13
C GLY A 443 8.38 -15.17 21.71
N LEU A 444 9.19 -15.37 20.68
CA LEU A 444 8.74 -15.80 19.35
C LEU A 444 8.27 -17.26 19.36
N CYS A 445 8.83 -18.07 20.25
CA CYS A 445 8.41 -19.44 20.50
C CYS A 445 7.17 -19.44 21.43
N PRO A 446 6.11 -20.23 21.15
CA PRO A 446 4.96 -20.35 22.04
C PRO A 446 5.37 -20.79 23.45
N GLU A 447 4.76 -20.19 24.50
CA GLU A 447 5.09 -20.43 25.92
C GLU A 447 5.04 -21.90 26.35
N ASP A 448 4.29 -22.75 25.66
CA ASP A 448 4.19 -24.18 25.96
C ASP A 448 5.36 -25.01 25.38
N ASN A 449 6.20 -24.43 24.54
CA ASN A 449 7.34 -25.10 23.89
C ASN A 449 8.65 -24.67 24.57
N LEU A 450 9.57 -25.61 24.82
CA LEU A 450 10.91 -25.32 25.33
C LEU A 450 11.79 -24.66 24.26
N THR A 451 11.64 -25.11 23.01
CA THR A 451 12.35 -24.62 21.83
C THR A 451 11.43 -24.69 20.61
N CYS A 452 11.77 -23.99 19.54
CA CYS A 452 11.01 -23.93 18.29
C CYS A 452 11.90 -24.17 17.07
N PRO A 453 12.40 -25.41 16.85
CA PRO A 453 13.27 -25.72 15.71
C PRO A 453 12.60 -25.47 14.35
N GLU A 454 11.28 -25.38 14.29
CA GLU A 454 10.53 -24.98 13.10
C GLU A 454 10.78 -23.52 12.70
N LEU A 455 11.29 -22.67 13.60
CA LEU A 455 11.66 -21.28 13.32
C LEU A 455 13.05 -21.11 12.67
N LEU A 456 13.80 -22.19 12.44
CA LEU A 456 15.09 -22.12 11.77
C LEU A 456 14.99 -21.53 10.36
N GLU A 457 15.86 -20.58 10.00
CA GLU A 457 15.87 -19.94 8.67
C GLU A 457 16.15 -20.94 7.54
N SER A 458 17.12 -21.82 7.76
CA SER A 458 17.61 -22.78 6.75
C SER A 458 17.61 -24.20 7.29
N PRO A 459 16.42 -24.80 7.51
CA PRO A 459 16.30 -26.10 8.20
C PRO A 459 16.74 -27.28 7.35
N PHE A 460 16.75 -27.18 6.01
CA PHE A 460 17.08 -28.29 5.10
C PHE A 460 18.56 -28.30 4.72
N SER A 461 19.15 -27.13 4.51
CA SER A 461 20.60 -27.00 4.27
C SER A 461 21.40 -26.92 5.58
N GLU A 462 20.72 -26.71 6.70
CA GLU A 462 21.28 -26.59 8.05
C GLU A 462 22.27 -25.40 8.22
N THR A 463 22.14 -24.32 7.43
CA THR A 463 23.13 -23.24 7.35
C THR A 463 22.84 -22.02 8.24
N THR A 464 21.84 -22.06 9.12
CA THR A 464 21.44 -20.91 9.95
C THR A 464 22.62 -20.25 10.69
N LEU A 465 23.53 -21.03 11.30
CA LEU A 465 24.72 -20.47 11.96
C LEU A 465 25.66 -19.73 10.99
N HIS A 466 25.81 -20.24 9.76
CA HIS A 466 26.59 -19.56 8.72
C HIS A 466 25.93 -18.25 8.28
N ASN A 467 24.59 -18.23 8.24
CA ASN A 467 23.83 -17.03 7.90
C ASN A 467 24.02 -15.95 8.97
N VAL A 468 23.89 -16.30 10.26
CA VAL A 468 24.14 -15.38 11.39
C VAL A 468 25.59 -14.87 11.38
N LYS A 469 26.56 -15.78 11.13
CA LYS A 469 27.96 -15.39 11.00
C LYS A 469 28.18 -14.38 9.87
N THR A 470 27.59 -14.63 8.69
CA THR A 470 27.71 -13.73 7.53
C THR A 470 27.11 -12.37 7.83
N ASN A 471 25.99 -12.30 8.56
CA ASN A 471 25.42 -11.04 9.00
C ASN A 471 26.37 -10.29 9.98
N ALA A 472 27.02 -10.99 10.91
CA ALA A 472 28.00 -10.41 11.82
C ALA A 472 29.26 -9.90 11.07
N GLU A 473 29.77 -10.67 10.11
CA GLU A 473 30.86 -10.25 9.23
C GLU A 473 30.48 -8.98 8.44
N GLN A 474 29.26 -8.91 7.93
CA GLN A 474 28.78 -7.74 7.20
C GLN A 474 28.62 -6.50 8.09
N LEU A 475 28.14 -6.66 9.34
CA LEU A 475 28.07 -5.57 10.30
C LEU A 475 29.47 -5.00 10.56
N LEU A 476 30.48 -5.86 10.73
CA LEU A 476 31.87 -5.45 10.92
C LEU A 476 32.41 -4.71 9.70
N GLU A 477 32.17 -5.21 8.47
CA GLU A 477 32.58 -4.54 7.22
C GLU A 477 31.96 -3.14 7.10
N ILE A 478 30.70 -2.96 7.50
CA ILE A 478 30.01 -1.65 7.46
C ILE A 478 30.62 -0.68 8.49
N PHE A 479 30.94 -1.16 9.69
CA PHE A 479 31.65 -0.35 10.69
C PHE A 479 33.03 0.10 10.18
N ASP A 480 33.82 -0.82 9.62
CA ASP A 480 35.14 -0.52 9.06
C ASP A 480 35.11 0.41 7.83
N ALA A 481 33.93 0.65 7.24
CA ALA A 481 33.75 1.60 6.14
C ALA A 481 33.66 3.07 6.59
N GLY A 482 33.85 3.37 7.87
CA GLY A 482 33.96 4.69 8.46
C GLY A 482 32.93 5.04 9.54
N LEU A 483 32.02 4.11 9.90
CA LEU A 483 31.12 4.29 11.04
C LEU A 483 31.89 4.28 12.36
N ASP A 484 32.96 3.48 12.46
CA ASP A 484 33.84 3.40 13.61
C ASP A 484 34.52 4.74 13.88
N ASP A 485 35.14 5.34 12.87
CA ASP A 485 35.79 6.65 12.98
C ASP A 485 34.81 7.75 13.40
N LEU A 486 33.58 7.75 12.82
CA LEU A 486 32.56 8.73 13.13
C LEU A 486 32.05 8.58 14.58
N ALA A 487 31.83 7.34 15.05
CA ALA A 487 31.39 7.05 16.41
C ALA A 487 32.47 7.44 17.44
N ASP A 488 33.76 7.14 17.16
CA ASP A 488 34.88 7.47 18.02
C ASP A 488 35.14 8.99 18.09
N GLU A 489 35.02 9.71 16.98
CA GLU A 489 35.10 11.17 16.96
C GLU A 489 34.04 11.80 17.85
N THR A 490 32.79 11.28 17.79
CA THR A 490 31.67 11.85 18.54
C THR A 490 31.68 11.43 20.02
N SER A 491 32.02 10.18 20.34
CA SER A 491 32.16 9.68 21.71
C SER A 491 33.35 10.27 22.46
N GLY A 492 34.39 10.68 21.71
CA GLY A 492 35.68 11.15 22.25
C GLY A 492 36.54 10.05 22.89
N ASN A 493 36.27 8.78 22.57
CA ASN A 493 37.02 7.60 23.02
C ASN A 493 37.02 6.51 21.92
N ASP A 494 37.79 5.44 22.12
CA ASP A 494 37.88 4.30 21.19
C ASP A 494 36.76 3.27 21.40
N TRP A 495 35.47 3.69 21.47
CA TRP A 495 34.32 2.82 21.70
C TRP A 495 34.20 1.75 20.61
N SER A 496 34.43 2.15 19.34
CA SER A 496 34.30 1.26 18.19
C SER A 496 35.19 0.03 18.28
N ALA A 497 36.40 0.15 18.87
CA ALA A 497 37.32 -0.98 19.04
C ALA A 497 36.74 -2.06 19.98
N THR A 498 36.03 -1.65 21.04
CA THR A 498 35.32 -2.58 21.94
C THR A 498 34.16 -3.24 21.23
N PHE A 499 33.34 -2.46 20.53
CA PHE A 499 32.19 -2.94 19.79
C PHE A 499 32.57 -3.94 18.67
N LYS A 500 33.62 -3.62 17.88
CA LYS A 500 34.17 -4.54 16.85
C LYS A 500 34.73 -5.83 17.46
N THR A 501 35.24 -5.76 18.70
CA THR A 501 35.69 -6.96 19.43
C THR A 501 34.50 -7.87 19.77
N LEU A 502 33.37 -7.32 20.25
CA LEU A 502 32.16 -8.11 20.52
C LEU A 502 31.65 -8.82 19.26
N ILE A 503 31.63 -8.14 18.12
CA ILE A 503 31.25 -8.74 16.84
C ILE A 503 32.22 -9.87 16.44
N SER A 504 33.52 -9.62 16.59
CA SER A 504 34.56 -10.61 16.27
C SER A 504 34.47 -11.85 17.16
N ASP A 505 34.13 -11.67 18.43
CA ASP A 505 33.94 -12.77 19.38
C ASP A 505 32.73 -13.65 18.99
N VAL A 506 31.62 -13.05 18.52
CA VAL A 506 30.47 -13.79 17.96
C VAL A 506 30.89 -14.60 16.74
N ILE A 507 31.64 -14.02 15.80
CA ILE A 507 32.15 -14.71 14.61
C ILE A 507 33.05 -15.89 15.02
N ASN A 508 33.92 -15.71 16.00
CA ASN A 508 34.81 -16.75 16.50
C ASN A 508 34.06 -17.87 17.22
N GLU A 509 33.06 -17.55 18.03
CA GLU A 509 32.22 -18.56 18.70
C GLU A 509 31.49 -19.42 17.67
N ILE A 510 30.87 -18.81 16.65
CA ILE A 510 30.23 -19.59 15.57
C ILE A 510 31.25 -20.48 14.86
N ASN A 511 32.46 -19.98 14.58
CA ASN A 511 33.53 -20.80 13.99
C ASN A 511 33.89 -22.04 14.87
N VAL A 512 33.93 -21.86 16.19
CA VAL A 512 34.14 -22.95 17.13
C VAL A 512 32.98 -23.96 17.10
N MET A 513 31.75 -23.47 17.12
CA MET A 513 30.55 -24.31 17.09
C MET A 513 30.47 -25.15 15.81
N VAL A 514 30.75 -24.58 14.64
CA VAL A 514 30.67 -25.30 13.35
C VAL A 514 31.87 -26.19 13.09
N ALA A 515 33.01 -25.98 13.75
CA ALA A 515 34.23 -26.76 13.58
C ALA A 515 34.29 -28.01 14.53
N ALA A 516 33.44 -28.05 15.54
CA ALA A 516 33.43 -29.16 16.52
C ALA A 516 32.87 -30.45 15.88
N ASP A 517 33.74 -31.41 15.63
CA ASP A 517 33.41 -32.78 15.15
C ASP A 517 32.62 -32.88 13.81
N GLY A 518 32.90 -32.00 12.86
CA GLY A 518 32.19 -31.92 11.57
C GLY A 518 31.19 -30.78 11.57
N TYR A 519 30.44 -30.63 10.48
CA TYR A 519 29.42 -29.58 10.39
C TYR A 519 28.31 -29.79 11.43
N VAL A 520 28.20 -28.85 12.40
CA VAL A 520 27.15 -28.89 13.42
C VAL A 520 26.19 -27.76 13.18
N SER A 521 24.94 -28.09 12.93
CA SER A 521 23.88 -27.12 12.65
C SER A 521 23.32 -26.47 13.92
N LEU A 522 22.68 -25.30 13.80
CA LEU A 522 21.96 -24.70 14.93
C LEU A 522 20.90 -25.66 15.49
N LYS A 523 20.25 -26.46 14.63
CA LYS A 523 19.27 -27.46 15.04
C LYS A 523 19.82 -28.43 16.07
N HIS A 524 21.07 -28.88 15.89
CA HIS A 524 21.72 -29.78 16.84
C HIS A 524 21.82 -29.18 18.25
N PHE A 525 22.10 -27.88 18.36
CA PHE A 525 22.18 -27.19 19.65
C PHE A 525 20.80 -26.89 20.26
N VAL A 526 19.81 -26.62 19.42
CA VAL A 526 18.40 -26.42 19.83
C VAL A 526 17.84 -27.75 20.40
N ASP A 527 18.12 -28.89 19.74
CA ASP A 527 17.68 -30.21 20.17
C ASP A 527 18.31 -30.68 21.50
N GLN A 528 19.36 -30.00 22.00
CA GLN A 528 19.98 -30.29 23.32
C GLN A 528 19.19 -29.68 24.49
N ILE A 529 18.31 -28.72 24.23
CA ILE A 529 17.48 -28.08 25.25
C ILE A 529 16.18 -28.89 25.35
N ASP A 530 16.18 -29.93 26.18
CA ASP A 530 15.08 -30.90 26.24
C ASP A 530 14.34 -30.94 27.60
N THR A 531 14.78 -30.13 28.58
CA THR A 531 14.13 -29.97 29.87
C THR A 531 13.92 -28.51 30.25
N SER A 532 12.97 -28.24 31.16
CA SER A 532 12.74 -26.86 31.71
C SER A 532 13.95 -26.34 32.51
N ASN A 533 14.85 -27.20 32.97
CA ASN A 533 16.10 -26.76 33.59
C ASN A 533 17.07 -26.23 32.52
N ASP A 534 17.12 -26.87 31.35
CA ASP A 534 17.98 -26.48 30.24
C ASP A 534 17.47 -25.14 29.64
N GLU A 535 16.14 -25.01 29.48
CA GLU A 535 15.49 -23.75 29.11
C GLU A 535 15.87 -22.62 30.07
N THR A 536 15.78 -22.88 31.40
CA THR A 536 16.19 -21.91 32.43
C THR A 536 17.67 -21.56 32.33
N ALA A 537 18.54 -22.54 32.06
CA ALA A 537 19.97 -22.30 31.89
C ALA A 537 20.26 -21.49 30.61
N CYS A 538 19.53 -21.75 29.54
CA CYS A 538 19.60 -20.99 28.30
C CYS A 538 19.16 -19.53 28.50
N ALA A 539 17.99 -19.31 29.09
CA ALA A 539 17.50 -17.98 29.41
C ALA A 539 18.44 -17.18 30.34
N ASN A 540 19.07 -17.87 31.31
CA ASN A 540 20.08 -17.24 32.16
C ASN A 540 21.34 -16.81 31.39
N ALA A 541 21.84 -17.62 30.45
CA ALA A 541 22.98 -17.25 29.61
C ALA A 541 22.66 -16.08 28.67
N PHE A 542 21.47 -16.06 28.12
CA PHE A 542 20.97 -14.94 27.32
C PHE A 542 20.90 -13.65 28.13
N ASN A 543 20.28 -13.68 29.33
CA ASN A 543 20.09 -12.49 30.17
C ASN A 543 21.38 -12.06 30.90
N ASN A 544 22.33 -12.95 31.09
CA ASN A 544 23.59 -12.68 31.79
C ASN A 544 24.78 -13.20 30.96
N PRO A 545 25.16 -12.50 29.90
CA PRO A 545 26.17 -12.97 28.94
C PRO A 545 27.57 -13.23 29.53
N ASP A 546 27.82 -12.75 30.76
CA ASP A 546 29.07 -13.02 31.52
C ASP A 546 29.07 -14.40 32.20
N VAL A 547 27.93 -15.09 32.19
CA VAL A 547 27.76 -16.40 32.83
C VAL A 547 27.56 -17.45 31.75
N ALA A 548 28.63 -18.14 31.38
CA ALA A 548 28.55 -19.21 30.40
C ALA A 548 27.69 -20.39 30.90
N SER A 549 26.82 -20.88 30.05
CA SER A 549 26.08 -22.14 30.22
C SER A 549 26.81 -23.29 29.52
N GLU A 550 26.33 -24.52 29.73
CA GLU A 550 26.78 -25.68 28.96
C GLU A 550 26.22 -25.73 27.52
N PHE A 551 25.31 -24.82 27.18
CA PHE A 551 24.67 -24.72 25.85
C PHE A 551 25.33 -23.62 25.00
N PRO A 552 26.18 -23.96 24.00
CA PRO A 552 26.92 -22.99 23.19
C PRO A 552 26.01 -21.99 22.47
N ALA A 553 24.87 -22.44 21.93
CA ALA A 553 23.95 -21.56 21.21
C ALA A 553 23.28 -20.50 22.13
N CYS A 554 23.05 -20.85 23.41
CA CYS A 554 22.53 -19.90 24.40
C CYS A 554 23.58 -18.86 24.80
N ASN A 555 24.86 -19.27 24.90
CA ASN A 555 25.98 -18.34 25.09
C ASN A 555 26.10 -17.38 23.90
N LEU A 556 25.99 -17.89 22.69
CA LEU A 556 25.98 -17.10 21.46
C LEU A 556 24.85 -16.06 21.47
N ALA A 557 23.64 -16.45 21.90
CA ALA A 557 22.50 -15.55 22.03
C ALA A 557 22.79 -14.39 23.01
N GLY A 558 23.41 -14.69 24.16
CA GLY A 558 23.85 -13.66 25.10
C GLY A 558 24.94 -12.75 24.55
N MET A 559 25.89 -13.27 23.76
CA MET A 559 26.91 -12.45 23.10
C MET A 559 26.29 -11.52 22.06
N MET A 560 25.32 -12.00 21.28
CA MET A 560 24.60 -11.16 20.31
C MET A 560 23.76 -10.10 21.02
N LYS A 561 23.16 -10.42 22.17
CA LYS A 561 22.43 -9.44 22.98
C LYS A 561 23.32 -8.24 23.36
N ARG A 562 24.57 -8.45 23.79
CA ARG A 562 25.50 -7.34 24.08
C ARG A 562 25.70 -6.41 22.90
N ILE A 563 25.92 -6.98 21.70
CA ILE A 563 26.09 -6.17 20.48
C ILE A 563 24.84 -5.31 20.25
N THR A 564 23.65 -5.91 20.42
CA THR A 564 22.41 -5.22 20.14
C THR A 564 22.02 -4.21 21.22
N ASP A 565 22.38 -4.45 22.47
CA ASP A 565 22.26 -3.48 23.56
C ASP A 565 23.13 -2.24 23.29
N ASP A 566 24.39 -2.44 22.85
CA ASP A 566 25.29 -1.35 22.45
C ASP A 566 24.77 -0.58 21.23
N LEU A 567 24.15 -1.27 20.24
CA LEU A 567 23.48 -0.63 19.11
C LEU A 567 22.33 0.26 19.56
N LYS A 568 21.51 -0.20 20.50
CA LYS A 568 20.33 0.53 21.01
C LYS A 568 20.72 1.77 21.84
N ILE A 569 21.86 1.80 22.50
CA ILE A 569 22.22 2.82 23.49
C ILE A 569 23.38 3.67 22.99
N GLU A 570 24.57 3.09 22.91
CA GLU A 570 25.81 3.83 22.62
C GLU A 570 25.86 4.26 21.14
N PHE A 571 25.58 3.35 20.22
CA PHE A 571 25.65 3.62 18.77
C PHE A 571 24.73 4.76 18.35
N VAL A 572 23.42 4.68 18.69
CA VAL A 572 22.46 5.77 18.36
C VAL A 572 22.84 7.09 18.99
N THR A 573 23.38 7.04 20.22
CA THR A 573 23.83 8.24 20.95
C THR A 573 25.03 8.89 20.26
N TYR A 574 26.04 8.11 19.87
CA TYR A 574 27.28 8.63 19.28
C TYR A 574 27.07 9.09 17.83
N LEU A 575 26.18 8.46 17.07
CA LEU A 575 25.88 8.91 15.71
C LEU A 575 24.83 10.01 15.63
N GLY A 576 24.17 10.32 16.77
CA GLY A 576 23.10 11.32 16.84
C GLY A 576 21.93 10.96 15.91
N VAL A 577 21.50 9.70 15.95
CA VAL A 577 20.36 9.16 15.21
C VAL A 577 19.28 8.70 16.19
N ASP A 578 18.04 8.63 15.72
CA ASP A 578 16.95 8.12 16.53
C ASP A 578 16.93 6.57 16.52
N LEU A 579 16.43 5.99 17.61
CA LEU A 579 16.18 4.55 17.66
C LEU A 579 14.98 4.22 16.75
N PRO A 580 15.10 3.24 15.83
CA PRO A 580 13.98 2.87 14.96
C PRO A 580 12.71 2.53 15.77
N GLU A 581 11.55 3.06 15.34
CA GLU A 581 10.24 2.81 16.00
C GLU A 581 9.99 1.32 16.21
N SER A 582 10.49 0.53 15.29
CA SER A 582 10.34 -0.92 15.28
C SER A 582 11.14 -1.64 16.39
N THR A 583 12.12 -0.98 17.03
CA THR A 583 12.91 -1.53 18.17
C THR A 583 12.44 -1.00 19.52
N GLY A 584 11.61 0.06 19.54
CA GLY A 584 11.17 0.74 20.75
C GLY A 584 10.19 -0.05 21.64
N GLY A 585 9.74 -1.23 21.21
CA GLY A 585 8.86 -2.12 21.99
C GLY A 585 9.57 -3.32 22.61
N ASP A 586 10.86 -3.48 22.32
CA ASP A 586 11.66 -4.59 22.82
C ASP A 586 12.15 -4.26 24.24
N THR A 587 11.66 -5.02 25.22
CA THR A 587 11.96 -4.84 26.65
C THR A 587 13.01 -5.83 27.17
N ASP A 588 13.85 -6.37 26.29
CA ASP A 588 14.91 -7.34 26.63
C ASP A 588 15.92 -6.83 27.65
#